data_f47b667b4c61e266f7e204c9b036959a
#
_entry.id   f47b667b4c61e266f7e204c9b036959a
#
_cell.length_a   1.000
_cell.length_b   1.000
_cell.length_c   1.000
_cell.angle_alpha   90.00
_cell.angle_beta   90.00
_cell.angle_gamma   90.00
#
_symmetry.space_group_name_H-M   'P 1'
#
loop_
_entity.id
_entity.type
_entity.pdbx_description
1 polymer ?
#
loop_
_entity_poly.entity_id
_entity_poly.type
_entity_poly.pdbx_seq_one_letter_code
_entity_poly.pdbx_strand_id
1 'polypeptide(L)'
;MQLVVLGLNHRSAAVAVRERFSFDKDEVVSALNRLYEFDCISEYVILSTCNRTEIYAALEGVEFPKDYMLAVLKDLKGADYIDADAFFFYEERDCIEHLFLSLIHI
;
A
#
# COMPACT_ATOMS: atom_id res chain seq x y z
N MET A 1 12.76 5.38 11.99
CA MET A 1 11.42 5.09 11.44
C MET A 1 11.27 5.72 10.07
N GLN A 2 10.76 4.94 9.12
CA GLN A 2 10.54 5.42 7.75
C GLN A 2 9.03 5.40 7.49
N LEU A 3 8.43 6.55 7.21
CA LEU A 3 7.01 6.63 6.86
C LEU A 3 6.85 6.55 5.36
N VAL A 4 6.05 5.61 4.89
CA VAL A 4 5.88 5.36 3.46
C VAL A 4 4.42 5.10 3.12
N VAL A 5 4.05 5.37 1.86
CA VAL A 5 2.79 4.92 1.27
C VAL A 5 3.07 4.34 -0.10
N LEU A 6 2.52 3.15 -0.34
CA LEU A 6 2.46 2.55 -1.66
C LEU A 6 0.99 2.47 -2.04
N GLY A 7 0.66 2.92 -3.24
CA GLY A 7 -0.73 2.89 -3.66
C GLY A 7 -0.92 2.93 -5.15
N LEU A 8 -2.18 2.75 -5.54
CA LEU A 8 -2.61 2.94 -6.92
C LEU A 8 -3.98 3.60 -6.93
N ASN A 9 -4.25 4.33 -8.00
CA ASN A 9 -5.53 5.02 -8.21
C ASN A 9 -5.83 5.09 -9.70
N HIS A 10 -6.93 5.78 -10.06
CA HIS A 10 -7.35 5.90 -11.46
C HIS A 10 -6.33 6.63 -12.35
N ARG A 11 -5.39 7.39 -11.77
CA ARG A 11 -4.33 8.08 -12.53
C ARG A 11 -3.13 7.19 -12.79
N SER A 12 -2.82 6.30 -11.85
CA SER A 12 -1.65 5.45 -11.94
C SER A 12 -1.92 4.10 -12.61
N ALA A 13 -3.18 3.62 -12.58
CA ALA A 13 -3.50 2.27 -13.01
C ALA A 13 -4.86 2.16 -13.69
N ALA A 14 -4.96 1.28 -14.68
CA ALA A 14 -6.22 0.92 -15.33
C ALA A 14 -7.14 0.16 -14.38
N VAL A 15 -8.44 0.12 -14.71
CA VAL A 15 -9.47 -0.54 -13.89
C VAL A 15 -9.11 -1.97 -13.54
N ALA A 16 -8.65 -2.77 -14.51
CA ALA A 16 -8.31 -4.17 -14.28
C ALA A 16 -7.21 -4.34 -13.23
N VAL A 17 -6.22 -3.45 -13.23
CA VAL A 17 -5.13 -3.48 -12.25
C VAL A 17 -5.65 -3.05 -10.88
N ARG A 18 -6.48 -1.99 -10.83
CA ARG A 18 -7.08 -1.55 -9.56
C ARG A 18 -7.92 -2.64 -8.92
N GLU A 19 -8.73 -3.35 -9.71
CA GLU A 19 -9.54 -4.45 -9.20
C GLU A 19 -8.70 -5.59 -8.64
N ARG A 20 -7.59 -5.89 -9.29
CA ARG A 20 -6.69 -6.96 -8.84
C ARG A 20 -6.09 -6.68 -7.47
N PHE A 21 -5.80 -5.42 -7.17
CA PHE A 21 -5.14 -5.03 -5.92
C PHE A 21 -6.07 -4.33 -4.92
N SER A 22 -7.37 -4.30 -5.18
CA SER A 22 -8.33 -3.80 -4.19
C SER A 22 -8.53 -4.84 -3.07
N PHE A 23 -8.92 -4.35 -1.91
CA PHE A 23 -9.19 -5.20 -0.75
C PHE A 23 -10.66 -5.05 -0.38
N ASP A 24 -11.39 -6.14 -0.33
CA ASP A 24 -12.70 -6.14 0.29
C ASP A 24 -12.56 -6.17 1.81
N LYS A 25 -13.67 -6.14 2.53
CA LYS A 25 -13.65 -6.05 3.98
C LYS A 25 -12.93 -7.23 4.64
N ASP A 26 -13.16 -8.44 4.15
CA ASP A 26 -12.53 -9.64 4.69
C ASP A 26 -11.04 -9.69 4.35
N GLU A 27 -10.69 -9.26 3.15
CA GLU A 27 -9.29 -9.18 2.73
C GLU A 27 -8.50 -8.15 3.55
N VAL A 28 -9.13 -7.02 3.91
CA VAL A 28 -8.48 -6.04 4.79
C VAL A 28 -8.15 -6.68 6.14
N VAL A 29 -9.10 -7.37 6.75
CA VAL A 29 -8.88 -8.04 8.04
C VAL A 29 -7.76 -9.05 7.95
N SER A 30 -7.77 -9.88 6.91
CA SER A 30 -6.75 -10.89 6.69
C SER A 30 -5.36 -10.26 6.48
N ALA A 31 -5.31 -9.19 5.67
CA ALA A 31 -4.06 -8.47 5.42
C ALA A 31 -3.50 -7.84 6.70
N LEU A 32 -4.35 -7.22 7.51
CA LEU A 32 -3.93 -6.61 8.77
C LEU A 32 -3.32 -7.66 9.71
N ASN A 33 -3.90 -8.86 9.77
CA ASN A 33 -3.35 -9.95 10.57
C ASN A 33 -2.01 -10.43 10.04
N ARG A 34 -1.84 -10.49 8.73
CA ARG A 34 -0.59 -10.94 8.11
C ARG A 34 0.53 -9.90 8.24
N LEU A 35 0.19 -8.62 8.27
CA LEU A 35 1.20 -7.57 8.38
C LEU A 35 1.99 -7.65 9.70
N TYR A 36 1.43 -8.23 10.74
CA TYR A 36 2.16 -8.50 11.99
C TYR A 36 3.36 -9.45 11.79
N GLU A 37 3.35 -10.25 10.74
CA GLU A 37 4.42 -11.20 10.46
C GLU A 37 5.65 -10.57 9.81
N PHE A 38 5.54 -9.32 9.35
CA PHE A 38 6.64 -8.60 8.72
C PHE A 38 7.40 -7.79 9.77
N ASP A 39 8.59 -8.26 10.14
CA ASP A 39 9.36 -7.67 11.23
C ASP A 39 9.73 -6.21 11.03
N CYS A 40 9.89 -5.78 9.79
CA CYS A 40 10.28 -4.41 9.47
C CYS A 40 9.11 -3.43 9.47
N ILE A 41 7.88 -3.90 9.63
CA ILE A 41 6.68 -3.05 9.66
C ILE A 41 6.21 -2.93 11.11
N SER A 42 6.30 -1.72 11.67
CA SER A 42 5.85 -1.48 13.04
C SER A 42 4.42 -0.97 13.13
N GLU A 43 3.98 -0.19 12.13
CA GLU A 43 2.64 0.40 12.08
C GLU A 43 2.16 0.37 10.63
N TYR A 44 0.85 0.24 10.42
CA TYR A 44 0.30 0.21 9.07
C TYR A 44 -1.17 0.63 9.05
N VAL A 45 -1.61 1.16 7.90
CA VAL A 45 -3.00 1.50 7.60
C VAL A 45 -3.28 1.11 6.17
N ILE A 46 -4.42 0.46 5.91
CA ILE A 46 -4.88 0.12 4.58
C ILE A 46 -6.14 0.91 4.28
N LEU A 47 -6.10 1.69 3.18
CA LEU A 47 -7.28 2.36 2.63
C LEU A 47 -7.57 1.74 1.28
N SER A 48 -8.76 1.16 1.11
CA SER A 48 -9.14 0.55 -0.15
C SER A 48 -10.57 0.89 -0.51
N THR A 49 -10.75 1.46 -1.70
CA THR A 49 -12.07 1.74 -2.30
C THR A 49 -12.05 1.22 -3.73
N CYS A 50 -13.16 1.37 -4.47
CA CYS A 50 -13.21 0.97 -5.87
C CYS A 50 -12.26 1.80 -6.75
N ASN A 51 -11.83 2.98 -6.29
CA ASN A 51 -11.01 3.90 -7.07
C ASN A 51 -9.54 3.88 -6.68
N ARG A 52 -9.20 3.39 -5.48
CA ARG A 52 -7.81 3.44 -5.01
C ARG A 52 -7.56 2.41 -3.92
N THR A 53 -6.30 2.01 -3.84
CA THR A 53 -5.77 1.20 -2.74
C THR A 53 -4.48 1.85 -2.28
N GLU A 54 -4.36 2.07 -0.97
CA GLU A 54 -3.17 2.68 -0.37
C GLU A 54 -2.80 1.93 0.89
N ILE A 55 -1.51 1.61 1.01
CA ILE A 55 -0.96 1.02 2.24
C ILE A 55 0.06 1.98 2.79
N TYR A 56 -0.23 2.51 3.98
CA TYR A 56 0.68 3.35 4.74
C TYR A 56 1.39 2.49 5.75
N ALA A 57 2.69 2.70 5.92
CA ALA A 57 3.45 1.90 6.87
C ALA A 57 4.56 2.72 7.50
N ALA A 58 4.87 2.37 8.74
CA ALA A 58 6.10 2.80 9.40
C ALA A 58 7.07 1.62 9.35
N LEU A 59 8.19 1.82 8.68
CA LEU A 59 9.21 0.79 8.48
C LEU A 59 10.44 1.06 9.32
N GLU A 60 11.16 0.01 9.66
CA GLU A 60 12.40 0.08 10.41
C GLU A 60 13.51 -0.63 9.64
N GLY A 61 14.59 0.09 9.32
CA GLY A 61 15.79 -0.48 8.75
C GLY A 61 15.67 -1.07 7.36
N VAL A 62 14.80 -0.50 6.51
CA VAL A 62 14.59 -0.99 5.15
C VAL A 62 15.41 -0.17 4.16
N GLU A 63 16.32 -0.82 3.43
CA GLU A 63 17.19 -0.14 2.48
C GLU A 63 16.46 0.32 1.23
N PHE A 64 15.56 -0.52 0.69
CA PHE A 64 14.79 -0.22 -0.51
C PHE A 64 13.28 -0.26 -0.20
N PRO A 65 12.73 0.82 0.41
CA PRO A 65 11.36 0.80 0.90
C PRO A 65 10.29 0.54 -0.16
N LYS A 66 10.44 1.11 -1.36
CA LYS A 66 9.45 0.87 -2.42
C LYS A 66 9.42 -0.60 -2.83
N ASP A 67 10.58 -1.19 -3.08
CA ASP A 67 10.67 -2.60 -3.47
C ASP A 67 10.13 -3.50 -2.37
N TYR A 68 10.43 -3.15 -1.11
CA TYR A 68 9.94 -3.89 0.04
C TYR A 68 8.41 -3.86 0.10
N MET A 69 7.81 -2.68 -0.06
CA MET A 69 6.35 -2.53 -0.01
C MET A 69 5.66 -3.21 -1.19
N LEU A 70 6.28 -3.19 -2.37
CA LEU A 70 5.75 -3.93 -3.53
C LEU A 70 5.74 -5.43 -3.26
N ALA A 71 6.80 -5.95 -2.67
CA ALA A 71 6.87 -7.38 -2.30
C ALA A 71 5.82 -7.74 -1.24
N VAL A 72 5.61 -6.87 -0.27
CA VAL A 72 4.59 -7.06 0.77
C VAL A 72 3.20 -7.13 0.12
N LEU A 73 2.86 -6.16 -0.74
CA LEU A 73 1.55 -6.14 -1.39
C LEU A 73 1.35 -7.36 -2.28
N LYS A 74 2.36 -7.74 -3.03
CA LYS A 74 2.32 -8.94 -3.87
C LYS A 74 2.00 -10.18 -3.03
N ASP A 75 2.65 -10.30 -1.88
CA ASP A 75 2.43 -11.41 -0.98
C ASP A 75 1.02 -11.38 -0.37
N LEU A 76 0.56 -10.21 0.07
CA LEU A 76 -0.78 -10.06 0.67
C LEU A 76 -1.89 -10.45 -0.31
N LYS A 77 -1.71 -10.17 -1.59
CA LYS A 77 -2.71 -10.48 -2.62
C LYS A 77 -2.48 -11.83 -3.28
N GLY A 78 -1.41 -12.54 -2.95
CA GLY A 78 -1.07 -13.81 -3.58
C GLY A 78 -0.85 -13.66 -5.09
N ALA A 79 -0.33 -12.52 -5.52
CA ALA A 79 -0.13 -12.23 -6.93
C ALA A 79 1.19 -12.81 -7.43
N ASP A 80 1.19 -13.33 -8.67
CA ASP A 80 2.40 -13.83 -9.31
C ASP A 80 3.27 -12.70 -9.86
N TYR A 81 2.66 -11.55 -10.14
CA TYR A 81 3.32 -10.43 -10.77
C TYR A 81 2.76 -9.11 -10.26
N ILE A 82 3.63 -8.12 -10.11
CA ILE A 82 3.24 -6.76 -9.76
C ILE A 82 3.99 -5.78 -10.66
N ASP A 83 3.25 -4.87 -11.32
CA ASP A 83 3.83 -3.84 -12.16
C ASP A 83 4.13 -2.61 -11.30
N ALA A 84 5.40 -2.39 -11.02
CA ALA A 84 5.84 -1.27 -10.19
C ALA A 84 5.39 0.09 -10.75
N ASP A 85 5.29 0.21 -12.07
CA ASP A 85 4.92 1.48 -12.72
C ASP A 85 3.44 1.83 -12.53
N ALA A 86 2.61 0.87 -12.15
CA ALA A 86 1.20 1.12 -11.85
C ALA A 86 0.99 1.76 -10.46
N PHE A 87 2.04 1.81 -9.64
CA PHE A 87 1.96 2.27 -8.26
C PHE A 87 2.70 3.58 -8.05
N PHE A 88 2.11 4.47 -7.26
CA PHE A 88 2.84 5.61 -6.72
C PHE A 88 3.45 5.23 -5.38
N PHE A 89 4.50 5.95 -5.00
CA PHE A 89 5.20 5.72 -3.74
C PHE A 89 5.70 7.06 -3.20
N TYR A 90 5.39 7.33 -1.94
CA TYR A 90 5.87 8.54 -1.27
C TYR A 90 6.46 8.18 0.08
N GLU A 91 7.46 8.97 0.48
CA GLU A 91 8.17 8.81 1.75
C GLU A 91 8.07 10.06 2.60
N GLU A 92 8.09 9.87 3.91
CA GLU A 92 8.21 10.93 4.90
C GLU A 92 7.17 12.03 4.71
N ARG A 93 7.60 13.27 4.51
CA ARG A 93 6.71 14.42 4.37
C ARG A 93 5.68 14.24 3.26
N ASP A 94 6.11 13.76 2.12
CA ASP A 94 5.21 13.55 0.98
C ASP A 94 4.17 12.46 1.28
N CYS A 95 4.55 11.46 2.06
CA CYS A 95 3.62 10.44 2.54
C CYS A 95 2.55 11.07 3.43
N ILE A 96 2.95 11.94 4.36
CA ILE A 96 2.02 12.61 5.27
C ILE A 96 1.07 13.53 4.51
N GLU A 97 1.59 14.30 3.56
CA GLU A 97 0.75 15.17 2.72
C GLU A 97 -0.28 14.34 1.95
N HIS A 98 0.15 13.23 1.38
CA HIS A 98 -0.75 12.36 0.63
C HIS A 98 -1.86 11.78 1.52
N LEU A 99 -1.52 11.39 2.74
CA LEU A 99 -2.49 10.88 3.71
C LEU A 99 -3.57 11.93 4.01
N PHE A 100 -3.18 13.17 4.26
CA PHE A 100 -4.15 14.24 4.52
C PHE A 100 -5.07 14.46 3.32
N LEU A 101 -4.52 14.49 2.11
CA LEU A 101 -5.32 14.65 0.90
C LEU A 101 -6.28 13.47 0.71
N SER A 102 -5.84 12.27 1.00
CA SER A 102 -6.67 11.07 0.91
C SER A 102 -7.85 11.12 1.89
N LEU A 103 -7.61 11.56 3.11
CA LEU A 103 -8.66 11.66 4.13
C LEU A 103 -9.69 12.76 3.79
N ILE A 104 -9.26 13.85 3.17
CA ILE A 104 -10.16 14.94 2.78
C ILE A 104 -11.10 14.52 1.63
N HIS A 105 -10.63 13.66 0.75
CA HIS A 105 -11.37 13.26 -0.46
C HIS A 105 -12.06 11.90 -0.34
N ILE A 106 -12.04 11.30 0.83
CA ILE A 106 -12.86 10.14 1.13
C ILE A 106 -14.25 10.61 1.55
#